data_bba321a346a8ba0beaa62fd869324899
#
_entry.id   bba321a346a8ba0beaa62fd869324899
#
_cell.length_a   1.000
_cell.length_b   1.000
_cell.length_c   1.000
_cell.angle_alpha   90.00
_cell.angle_beta   90.00
_cell.angle_gamma   90.00
#
_symmetry.space_group_name_H-M   'P 1'
#
loop_
_entity.id
_entity.type
_entity.pdbx_description
1 polymer ?
#
loop_
_entity_poly.entity_id
_entity_poly.type
_entity_poly.pdbx_seq_one_letter_code
_entity_poly.pdbx_strand_id
1 'polypeptide(L)'
;RSSDLGDSAVQRMPFGRRMTGYADLVENRVASGEFFRKRCAAWFRLQHPLVEGETPSGYQRVAVAADSGNGISAVLSFDAYSFVNADLTINLLRRPVGEWVCVDARTLLAPNGCGLAESQLFDEQGLVGRATQSLAVRLRG
;
A
#
# COMPACT_ATOMS: atom_id res chain seq x y z
N ARG A 1 6.99 -16.36 2.41
CA ARG A 1 7.59 -16.10 3.73
C ARG A 1 7.43 -14.62 3.98
N SER A 2 6.68 -14.25 5.00
CA SER A 2 6.67 -12.87 5.48
C SER A 2 8.08 -12.54 5.95
N SER A 3 8.70 -11.54 5.36
CA SER A 3 9.90 -10.94 5.90
C SER A 3 9.53 -10.34 7.26
N ASP A 4 10.29 -10.69 8.30
CA ASP A 4 9.99 -10.26 9.65
C ASP A 4 10.00 -8.73 9.74
N LEU A 5 9.02 -8.19 10.45
CA LEU A 5 8.87 -6.75 10.67
C LEU A 5 10.13 -6.15 11.33
N GLY A 6 10.80 -6.91 12.21
CA GLY A 6 11.99 -6.49 12.92
C GLY A 6 13.21 -6.19 12.03
N ASP A 7 13.33 -6.89 10.90
CA ASP A 7 14.46 -6.76 9.97
C ASP A 7 14.19 -5.73 8.86
N SER A 8 12.99 -5.14 8.83
CA SER A 8 12.59 -4.22 7.77
C SER A 8 13.09 -2.80 8.03
N ALA A 9 13.78 -2.21 7.05
CA ALA A 9 14.30 -0.85 7.16
C ALA A 9 13.16 0.19 7.10
N VAL A 10 13.21 1.17 7.99
CA VAL A 10 12.31 2.33 7.93
C VAL A 10 12.65 3.15 6.68
N GLN A 11 11.67 3.33 5.82
CA GLN A 11 11.80 4.16 4.63
C GLN A 11 10.61 5.11 4.55
N ARG A 12 10.88 6.36 4.18
CA ARG A 12 9.82 7.30 3.84
C ARG A 12 9.41 7.12 2.40
N MET A 13 8.12 6.96 2.13
CA MET A 13 7.63 6.95 0.76
C MET A 13 8.02 8.26 0.05
N PRO A 14 8.59 8.18 -1.16
CA PRO A 14 9.10 9.35 -1.89
C PRO A 14 7.98 10.19 -2.53
N PHE A 15 6.81 10.25 -1.90
CA PHE A 15 5.72 11.10 -2.33
C PHE A 15 5.84 12.48 -1.70
N GLY A 16 6.01 13.48 -2.56
CA GLY A 16 5.58 14.84 -2.27
C GLY A 16 6.61 15.81 -1.74
N ARG A 17 6.54 16.94 -2.39
CA ARG A 17 7.14 18.20 -1.96
C ARG A 17 6.39 18.73 -0.73
N ARG A 18 7.10 18.91 0.38
CA ARG A 18 6.87 19.86 1.49
C ARG A 18 5.45 20.11 2.05
N MET A 19 4.49 19.23 1.87
CA MET A 19 3.19 19.35 2.53
C MET A 19 2.99 18.18 3.47
N THR A 20 2.42 18.43 4.65
CA THR A 20 1.92 17.41 5.54
C THR A 20 0.88 16.59 4.79
N GLY A 21 1.08 15.30 4.69
CA GLY A 21 0.21 14.42 3.93
C GLY A 21 0.29 12.97 4.38
N TYR A 22 -0.25 12.07 3.59
CA TYR A 22 -0.30 10.64 3.87
C TYR A 22 1.05 10.05 4.34
N ALA A 23 2.16 10.46 3.71
CA ALA A 23 3.49 9.98 4.06
C ALA A 23 3.96 10.37 5.48
N ASP A 24 3.34 11.38 6.10
CA ASP A 24 3.63 11.82 7.46
C ASP A 24 2.71 11.16 8.49
N LEU A 25 1.56 10.62 8.03
CA LEU A 25 0.57 9.97 8.88
C LEU A 25 0.81 8.46 9.03
N VAL A 26 1.65 7.89 8.15
CA VAL A 26 1.86 6.45 8.07
C VAL A 26 3.35 6.13 8.07
N GLU A 27 3.80 5.38 9.06
CA GLU A 27 5.16 4.81 9.07
C GLU A 27 5.25 3.66 8.09
N ASN A 28 6.34 3.60 7.32
CA ASN A 28 6.59 2.56 6.33
C ASN A 28 7.92 1.86 6.56
N ARG A 29 7.93 0.53 6.38
CA ARG A 29 9.14 -0.29 6.39
C ARG A 29 9.12 -1.25 5.21
N VAL A 30 10.09 -1.16 4.32
CA VAL A 30 10.20 -2.10 3.20
C VAL A 30 10.61 -3.46 3.72
N ALA A 31 9.80 -4.45 3.41
CA ALA A 31 10.03 -5.84 3.78
C ALA A 31 10.77 -6.61 2.69
N SER A 32 10.42 -6.40 1.41
CA SER A 32 11.13 -6.97 0.27
C SER A 32 10.86 -6.16 -1.00
N GLY A 33 11.82 -6.19 -1.94
CA GLY A 33 11.77 -5.39 -3.16
C GLY A 33 12.12 -3.93 -2.89
N GLU A 34 11.76 -3.09 -3.83
CA GLU A 34 11.94 -1.64 -3.77
C GLU A 34 10.64 -0.95 -4.17
N PHE A 35 10.39 0.24 -3.62
CA PHE A 35 9.29 1.07 -4.07
C PHE A 35 9.37 1.36 -5.58
N PHE A 36 8.23 1.32 -6.25
CA PHE A 36 8.10 1.57 -7.69
C PHE A 36 8.82 0.55 -8.60
N ARG A 37 8.99 -0.67 -8.12
CA ARG A 37 9.54 -1.80 -8.88
C ARG A 37 8.52 -2.92 -8.95
N LYS A 38 7.68 -2.98 -9.95
CA LYS A 38 6.70 -4.02 -10.30
C LYS A 38 6.13 -4.86 -9.15
N ARG A 39 6.93 -5.17 -8.13
CA ARG A 39 6.56 -5.87 -6.90
C ARG A 39 7.31 -5.27 -5.71
N CYS A 40 6.57 -4.98 -4.66
CA CYS A 40 7.12 -4.49 -3.40
C CYS A 40 6.25 -4.97 -2.25
N ALA A 41 6.89 -5.42 -1.17
CA ALA A 41 6.23 -5.68 0.09
C ALA A 41 6.69 -4.65 1.13
N ALA A 42 5.75 -3.97 1.76
CA ALA A 42 6.02 -2.98 2.78
C ALA A 42 5.04 -3.09 3.94
N TRP A 43 5.56 -2.86 5.15
CA TRP A 43 4.78 -2.72 6.37
C TRP A 43 4.33 -1.29 6.55
N PHE A 44 3.09 -1.11 7.01
CA PHE A 44 2.43 0.16 7.26
C PHE A 44 1.90 0.21 8.68
N ARG A 45 2.14 1.33 9.37
CA ARG A 45 1.56 1.62 10.67
C ARG A 45 1.00 3.03 10.68
N LEU A 46 -0.29 3.17 11.04
CA LEU A 46 -0.89 4.47 11.30
C LEU A 46 -0.26 5.10 12.55
N GLN A 47 0.23 6.32 12.41
CA GLN A 47 0.77 7.11 13.53
C GLN A 47 -0.28 7.99 14.20
N HIS A 48 -1.41 8.23 13.49
CA HIS A 48 -2.51 9.05 13.96
C HIS A 48 -3.85 8.34 13.76
N PRO A 49 -4.86 8.59 14.60
CA PRO A 49 -6.19 8.08 14.39
C PRO A 49 -6.82 8.65 13.12
N LEU A 50 -7.68 7.86 12.45
CA LEU A 50 -8.47 8.35 11.31
C LEU A 50 -9.63 9.23 11.75
N VAL A 51 -10.14 9.00 12.95
CA VAL A 51 -11.20 9.79 13.57
C VAL A 51 -10.67 10.29 14.91
N GLU A 52 -10.81 11.57 15.16
CA GLU A 52 -10.34 12.19 16.40
C GLU A 52 -10.97 11.52 17.63
N GLY A 53 -10.12 11.19 18.60
CA GLY A 53 -10.54 10.51 19.85
C GLY A 53 -10.79 9.01 19.74
N GLU A 54 -10.64 8.40 18.56
CA GLU A 54 -10.81 6.96 18.36
C GLU A 54 -9.48 6.23 18.21
N THR A 55 -9.41 5.00 18.74
CA THR A 55 -8.30 4.09 18.42
C THR A 55 -8.62 3.39 17.09
N PRO A 56 -7.72 3.45 16.08
CA PRO A 56 -7.96 2.80 14.81
C PRO A 56 -8.21 1.30 14.97
N SER A 57 -9.28 0.80 14.38
CA SER A 57 -9.58 -0.62 14.30
C SER A 57 -8.61 -1.34 13.34
N GLY A 58 -8.49 -2.66 13.46
CA GLY A 58 -7.74 -3.47 12.50
C GLY A 58 -8.24 -3.31 11.06
N TYR A 59 -9.54 -3.15 10.86
CA TYR A 59 -10.14 -2.93 9.54
C TYR A 59 -9.74 -1.57 8.94
N GLN A 60 -9.75 -0.51 9.74
CA GLN A 60 -9.29 0.82 9.30
C GLN A 60 -7.81 0.78 8.91
N ARG A 61 -6.96 0.11 9.69
CA ARG A 61 -5.53 -0.04 9.39
C ARG A 61 -5.29 -0.78 8.08
N VAL A 62 -6.03 -1.87 7.84
CA VAL A 62 -5.95 -2.61 6.58
C VAL A 62 -6.43 -1.77 5.40
N ALA A 63 -7.53 -1.04 5.54
CA ALA A 63 -8.05 -0.20 4.46
C ALA A 63 -7.04 0.87 4.03
N VAL A 64 -6.42 1.56 4.99
CA VAL A 64 -5.38 2.57 4.71
C VAL A 64 -4.15 1.94 4.06
N ALA A 65 -3.67 0.80 4.57
CA ALA A 65 -2.51 0.12 4.00
C ALA A 65 -2.79 -0.40 2.58
N ALA A 66 -3.95 -1.02 2.36
CA ALA A 66 -4.33 -1.62 1.07
C ALA A 66 -4.43 -0.59 -0.06
N ASP A 67 -4.85 0.64 0.24
CA ASP A 67 -4.91 1.73 -0.74
C ASP A 67 -3.53 2.09 -1.32
N SER A 68 -2.46 1.77 -0.60
CA SER A 68 -1.08 1.99 -1.05
C SER A 68 -0.57 0.97 -2.07
N GLY A 69 -1.33 -0.07 -2.39
CA GLY A 69 -0.87 -1.19 -3.22
C GLY A 69 -0.26 -0.75 -4.56
N ASN A 70 -1.00 0.03 -5.35
CA ASN A 70 -0.46 0.59 -6.59
C ASN A 70 0.72 1.55 -6.32
N GLY A 71 0.63 2.36 -5.27
CA GLY A 71 1.66 3.35 -4.95
C GLY A 71 3.03 2.74 -4.71
N ILE A 72 3.12 1.56 -4.10
CA ILE A 72 4.39 0.91 -3.80
C ILE A 72 4.90 0.01 -4.93
N SER A 73 4.03 -0.49 -5.80
CA SER A 73 4.36 -1.45 -6.87
C SER A 73 4.25 -0.86 -8.29
N ALA A 74 4.14 0.45 -8.43
CA ALA A 74 4.02 1.13 -9.70
C ALA A 74 5.20 0.80 -10.64
N VAL A 75 4.90 0.66 -11.94
CA VAL A 75 5.86 0.21 -12.95
C VAL A 75 6.34 1.38 -13.83
N LEU A 76 5.52 2.42 -13.96
CA LEU A 76 5.79 3.60 -14.78
C LEU A 76 6.09 4.81 -13.89
N SER A 77 6.89 5.73 -14.42
CA SER A 77 7.21 6.98 -13.72
C SER A 77 5.96 7.83 -13.48
N PHE A 78 5.77 8.29 -12.26
CA PHE A 78 4.72 9.23 -11.89
C PHE A 78 4.90 10.62 -12.52
N ASP A 79 6.10 10.95 -13.03
CA ASP A 79 6.34 12.20 -13.74
C ASP A 79 5.73 12.16 -15.15
N ALA A 80 5.80 11.01 -15.81
CA ALA A 80 5.30 10.82 -17.16
C ALA A 80 3.85 10.33 -17.22
N TYR A 81 3.39 9.63 -16.20
CA TYR A 81 2.05 9.00 -16.19
C TYR A 81 1.26 9.39 -14.95
N SER A 82 -0.05 9.47 -15.12
CA SER A 82 -1.00 9.51 -14.01
C SER A 82 -1.65 8.14 -13.84
N PHE A 83 -1.82 7.74 -12.59
CA PHE A 83 -2.52 6.53 -12.19
C PHE A 83 -3.72 6.95 -11.35
N VAL A 84 -4.87 6.44 -11.69
CA VAL A 84 -6.09 6.67 -10.93
C VAL A 84 -6.67 5.32 -10.55
N ASN A 85 -6.86 5.10 -9.25
CA ASN A 85 -7.57 3.94 -8.75
C ASN A 85 -9.06 4.13 -9.04
N ALA A 86 -9.63 3.24 -9.82
CA ALA A 86 -11.06 3.26 -10.12
C ALA A 86 -11.88 2.58 -9.02
N ASP A 87 -11.27 1.62 -8.33
CA ASP A 87 -11.86 0.87 -7.23
C ASP A 87 -10.78 0.39 -6.25
N LEU A 88 -11.23 -0.11 -5.12
CA LEU A 88 -10.44 -0.90 -4.17
C LEU A 88 -11.35 -1.96 -3.55
N THR A 89 -11.04 -3.22 -3.80
CA THR A 89 -11.73 -4.35 -3.19
C THR A 89 -10.81 -5.04 -2.19
N ILE A 90 -11.27 -5.22 -0.96
CA ILE A 90 -10.55 -5.90 0.11
C ILE A 90 -11.36 -7.10 0.57
N ASN A 91 -10.76 -8.29 0.49
CA ASN A 91 -11.34 -9.53 0.98
C ASN A 91 -10.51 -10.05 2.15
N LEU A 92 -11.14 -10.19 3.31
CA LEU A 92 -10.47 -10.62 4.54
C LEU A 92 -10.87 -12.04 4.92
N LEU A 93 -9.88 -12.82 5.33
CA LEU A 93 -10.04 -14.16 5.87
C LEU A 93 -10.38 -14.17 7.35
N ARG A 94 -9.89 -13.17 8.08
CA ARG A 94 -10.06 -13.02 9.52
C ARG A 94 -9.94 -11.55 9.93
N ARG A 95 -10.31 -11.27 11.16
CA ARG A 95 -10.09 -9.94 11.76
C ARG A 95 -8.59 -9.64 11.86
N PRO A 96 -8.13 -8.49 11.38
CA PRO A 96 -6.76 -8.05 11.55
C PRO A 96 -6.42 -7.74 13.01
N VAL A 97 -5.19 -8.07 13.43
CA VAL A 97 -4.69 -7.81 14.78
C VAL A 97 -3.38 -7.01 14.73
N GLY A 98 -3.09 -6.30 15.82
CA GLY A 98 -1.88 -5.49 15.94
C GLY A 98 -1.97 -4.16 15.20
N GLU A 99 -0.85 -3.44 15.17
CA GLU A 99 -0.77 -2.09 14.59
C GLU A 99 -0.20 -2.08 13.17
N TRP A 100 0.53 -3.12 12.80
CA TRP A 100 1.22 -3.23 11.53
C TRP A 100 0.44 -4.06 10.51
N VAL A 101 0.41 -3.57 9.29
CA VAL A 101 -0.15 -4.28 8.13
C VAL A 101 0.89 -4.31 7.02
N CYS A 102 1.25 -5.49 6.55
CA CYS A 102 2.10 -5.65 5.37
C CYS A 102 1.23 -5.78 4.12
N VAL A 103 1.60 -5.02 3.11
CA VAL A 103 1.05 -5.10 1.75
C VAL A 103 2.13 -5.62 0.83
N ASP A 104 1.99 -6.84 0.33
CA ASP A 104 2.83 -7.41 -0.72
C ASP A 104 2.10 -7.23 -2.05
N ALA A 105 2.47 -6.17 -2.77
CA ALA A 105 1.78 -5.70 -3.95
C ALA A 105 2.55 -5.92 -5.24
N ARG A 106 1.81 -6.16 -6.32
CA ARG A 106 2.31 -6.10 -7.70
C ARG A 106 1.36 -5.36 -8.60
N THR A 107 1.89 -4.63 -9.56
CA THR A 107 1.11 -3.93 -10.59
C THR A 107 1.33 -4.58 -11.95
N LEU A 108 0.22 -4.86 -12.62
CA LEU A 108 0.14 -5.36 -13.98
C LEU A 108 -0.44 -4.27 -14.87
N LEU A 109 0.16 -4.03 -16.02
CA LEU A 109 -0.29 -3.02 -16.98
C LEU A 109 -0.61 -3.65 -18.32
N ALA A 110 -1.69 -3.18 -18.95
CA ALA A 110 -2.06 -3.51 -20.30
C ALA A 110 -1.81 -2.31 -21.24
N PRO A 111 -1.53 -2.54 -22.54
CA PRO A 111 -1.23 -1.47 -23.51
C PRO A 111 -2.41 -0.50 -23.75
N ASN A 112 -3.62 -0.87 -23.36
CA ASN A 112 -4.84 -0.09 -23.56
C ASN A 112 -5.09 1.00 -22.50
N GLY A 113 -4.13 1.27 -21.60
CA GLY A 113 -4.27 2.23 -20.50
C GLY A 113 -5.00 1.69 -19.26
N CYS A 114 -5.22 0.37 -19.20
CA CYS A 114 -5.74 -0.29 -18.02
C CYS A 114 -4.61 -0.94 -17.21
N GLY A 115 -4.76 -0.97 -15.91
CA GLY A 115 -3.87 -1.68 -15.02
C GLY A 115 -4.62 -2.38 -13.89
N LEU A 116 -3.94 -3.28 -13.22
CA LEU A 116 -4.41 -3.98 -12.05
C LEU A 116 -3.29 -3.99 -11.01
N ALA A 117 -3.56 -3.47 -9.83
CA ALA A 117 -2.73 -3.71 -8.66
C ALA A 117 -3.39 -4.79 -7.80
N GLU A 118 -2.64 -5.82 -7.47
CA GLU A 118 -3.09 -6.87 -6.56
C GLU A 118 -2.13 -7.03 -5.41
N SER A 119 -2.66 -7.30 -4.22
CA SER A 119 -1.89 -7.36 -2.99
C SER A 119 -2.32 -8.54 -2.12
N GLN A 120 -1.34 -9.18 -1.50
CA GLN A 120 -1.58 -9.99 -0.31
C GLN A 120 -1.41 -9.11 0.93
N LEU A 121 -2.30 -9.29 1.90
CA LEU A 121 -2.34 -8.51 3.12
C LEU A 121 -1.98 -9.38 4.32
N PHE A 122 -1.04 -8.91 5.13
CA PHE A 122 -0.58 -9.62 6.32
C PHE A 122 -0.63 -8.69 7.53
N ASP A 123 -0.86 -9.24 8.68
CA ASP A 123 -0.53 -8.63 9.96
C ASP A 123 0.64 -9.39 10.62
N GLU A 124 0.97 -9.05 11.86
CA GLU A 124 2.09 -9.68 12.58
C GLU A 124 1.87 -11.18 12.86
N GLN A 125 0.65 -11.70 12.68
CA GLN A 125 0.30 -13.11 12.84
C GLN A 125 0.24 -13.88 11.50
N GLY A 126 0.40 -13.20 10.37
CA GLY A 126 0.40 -13.82 9.05
C GLY A 126 -0.70 -13.30 8.11
N LEU A 127 -1.11 -14.12 7.15
CA LEU A 127 -2.05 -13.73 6.11
C LEU A 127 -3.41 -13.30 6.70
N VAL A 128 -3.88 -12.12 6.28
CA VAL A 128 -5.17 -11.55 6.66
C VAL A 128 -6.16 -11.57 5.52
N GLY A 129 -5.67 -11.37 4.27
CA GLY A 129 -6.54 -11.31 3.12
C GLY A 129 -5.83 -10.83 1.85
N ARG A 130 -6.62 -10.29 0.93
CA ARG A 130 -6.16 -9.75 -0.35
C ARG A 130 -6.86 -8.44 -0.68
N ALA A 131 -6.19 -7.64 -1.53
CA ALA A 131 -6.78 -6.46 -2.13
C ALA A 131 -6.52 -6.42 -3.62
N THR A 132 -7.43 -5.80 -4.37
CA THR A 132 -7.28 -5.51 -5.79
C THR A 132 -7.73 -4.09 -6.10
N GLN A 133 -7.03 -3.42 -7.03
CA GLN A 133 -7.37 -2.09 -7.51
C GLN A 133 -7.32 -2.08 -9.02
N SER A 134 -8.40 -1.65 -9.67
CA SER A 134 -8.40 -1.34 -11.09
C SER A 134 -7.79 0.04 -11.30
N LEU A 135 -6.91 0.17 -12.28
CA LEU A 135 -6.15 1.37 -12.55
C LEU A 135 -6.50 1.92 -13.94
N ALA A 136 -6.79 3.23 -14.00
CA ALA A 136 -6.73 3.99 -15.23
C ALA A 136 -5.35 4.66 -15.32
N VAL A 137 -4.63 4.39 -16.43
CA VAL A 137 -3.27 4.86 -16.66
C VAL A 137 -3.28 5.77 -17.88
N ARG A 138 -2.78 6.99 -17.72
CA ARG A 138 -2.71 7.99 -18.80
C ARG A 138 -1.35 8.67 -18.84
N LEU A 139 -0.85 8.95 -20.04
CA LEU A 139 0.28 9.82 -20.23
C LEU A 139 -0.10 11.23 -19.77
N ARG A 140 0.79 11.89 -19.05
CA ARG A 140 0.64 13.31 -18.70
C ARG A 140 0.96 14.13 -19.93
N GLY A 141 0.04 14.95 -20.36
CA GLY A 141 0.25 15.93 -21.42
C GLY A 141 1.13 17.10 -21.00
#